data_00b860c6b3337d0f75292643d5b6d134
#
_entry.id   00b860c6b3337d0f75292643d5b6d134
#
_cell.length_a   1.000
_cell.length_b   1.000
_cell.length_c   1.000
_cell.angle_alpha   90.00
_cell.angle_beta   90.00
_cell.angle_gamma   90.00
#
_symmetry.space_group_name_H-M   'P 1'
#
loop_
_entity.id
_entity.type
_entity.pdbx_description
1 polymer ?
#
loop_
_entity_poly.entity_id
_entity_poly.type
_entity_poly.pdbx_seq_one_letter_code
_entity_poly.pdbx_strand_id
1 'polypeptide(L)'
;NITLTQAAKYVHSSLQNSTYQLYFVEQRRYWNDNALYVFDEWSAYINGSQAAVELRVDNHGEFDRAVWFCHYADCVLVAIKQHDPHYSAFKDLEAFIHFQKQRTLKYATPKERNEYQLLRARWLASPQTTQH
;
A
#
# COMPACT_ATOMS: atom_id res chain seq x y z
N ASN A 1 11.88 8.44 11.14
CA ASN A 1 10.62 7.69 11.33
C ASN A 1 9.41 8.51 10.94
N ILE A 2 8.45 7.86 10.32
CA ILE A 2 7.16 8.47 10.00
C ILE A 2 6.03 7.75 10.74
N THR A 3 4.93 8.47 10.98
CA THR A 3 3.75 7.91 11.62
C THR A 3 2.70 7.52 10.58
N LEU A 4 1.76 6.67 10.98
CA LEU A 4 0.57 6.39 10.16
C LEU A 4 -0.21 7.67 9.87
N THR A 5 -0.28 8.58 10.85
CA THR A 5 -0.95 9.87 10.66
C THR A 5 -0.31 10.67 9.53
N GLN A 6 1.02 10.69 9.47
CA GLN A 6 1.74 11.37 8.38
C GLN A 6 1.50 10.69 7.03
N ALA A 7 1.61 9.35 6.98
CA ALA A 7 1.39 8.59 5.74
C ALA A 7 -0.05 8.74 5.22
N ALA A 8 -1.04 8.78 6.13
CA ALA A 8 -2.45 8.91 5.78
C ALA A 8 -2.76 10.21 5.01
N LYS A 9 -1.99 11.27 5.23
CA LYS A 9 -2.17 12.55 4.54
C LYS A 9 -1.95 12.44 3.03
N TYR A 10 -1.24 11.43 2.58
CA TYR A 10 -0.95 11.22 1.16
C TYR A 10 -1.96 10.31 0.48
N VAL A 11 -2.93 9.76 1.21
CA VAL A 11 -4.06 9.04 0.64
C VAL A 11 -5.16 10.05 0.35
N HIS A 12 -5.41 10.31 -0.94
CA HIS A 12 -6.44 11.28 -1.35
C HIS A 12 -7.80 10.88 -0.77
N SER A 13 -8.62 11.87 -0.38
CA SER A 13 -9.92 11.63 0.26
C SER A 13 -10.82 10.71 -0.56
N SER A 14 -10.80 10.81 -1.89
CA SER A 14 -11.60 9.94 -2.77
C SER A 14 -11.14 8.48 -2.77
N LEU A 15 -9.96 8.18 -2.20
CA LEU A 15 -9.38 6.84 -2.15
C LEU A 15 -9.44 6.24 -0.74
N GLN A 16 -10.11 6.91 0.20
CA GLN A 16 -10.26 6.46 1.59
C GLN A 16 -11.46 5.52 1.73
N ASN A 17 -11.23 4.25 1.44
CA ASN A 17 -12.24 3.20 1.50
C ASN A 17 -12.21 2.44 2.84
N SER A 18 -12.91 1.30 2.92
CA SER A 18 -12.96 0.49 4.14
C SER A 18 -11.57 -0.07 4.52
N THR A 19 -10.74 -0.40 3.55
CA THR A 19 -9.36 -0.85 3.81
C THR A 19 -8.53 0.27 4.43
N TYR A 20 -8.67 1.49 3.92
CA TYR A 20 -8.05 2.68 4.52
C TYR A 20 -8.53 2.88 5.96
N GLN A 21 -9.84 2.79 6.22
CA GLN A 21 -10.38 2.95 7.56
C GLN A 21 -9.77 1.94 8.53
N LEU A 22 -9.64 0.68 8.12
CA LEU A 22 -9.07 -0.35 8.97
C LEU A 22 -7.60 -0.06 9.29
N TYR A 23 -6.76 0.16 8.28
CA TYR A 23 -5.30 0.18 8.47
C TYR A 23 -4.75 1.55 8.83
N PHE A 24 -5.37 2.63 8.41
CA PHE A 24 -4.86 3.98 8.68
C PHE A 24 -5.64 4.73 9.75
N VAL A 25 -6.82 4.26 10.14
CA VAL A 25 -7.63 4.91 11.16
C VAL A 25 -7.77 4.02 12.39
N GLU A 26 -8.38 2.84 12.25
CA GLU A 26 -8.65 1.97 13.40
C GLU A 26 -7.37 1.40 14.03
N GLN A 27 -6.41 0.99 13.20
CA GLN A 27 -5.14 0.42 13.67
C GLN A 27 -4.16 1.49 14.18
N ARG A 28 -4.46 2.76 13.97
CA ARG A 28 -3.58 3.87 14.37
C ARG A 28 -3.26 3.84 15.86
N ARG A 29 -4.19 3.48 16.70
CA ARG A 29 -3.96 3.43 18.15
C ARG A 29 -2.89 2.42 18.57
N TYR A 30 -2.60 1.43 17.72
CA TYR A 30 -1.59 0.40 18.01
C TYR A 30 -0.28 0.64 17.25
N TRP A 31 -0.34 1.20 16.06
CA TRP A 31 0.76 1.20 15.10
C TRP A 31 1.12 2.59 14.59
N ASN A 32 0.62 3.66 15.21
CA ASN A 32 0.87 5.01 14.68
C ASN A 32 2.36 5.33 14.56
N ASP A 33 3.18 4.87 15.50
CA ASP A 33 4.62 5.13 15.51
C ASP A 33 5.41 4.19 14.62
N ASN A 34 4.75 3.27 13.95
CA ASN A 34 5.39 2.30 13.06
C ASN A 34 4.59 2.16 11.77
N ALA A 35 4.73 3.14 10.88
CA ALA A 35 4.02 3.12 9.60
C ALA A 35 4.42 1.93 8.72
N LEU A 36 5.60 1.36 8.94
CA LEU A 36 6.09 0.23 8.15
C LEU A 36 5.32 -1.06 8.42
N TYR A 37 4.48 -1.11 9.46
CA TYR A 37 3.66 -2.30 9.71
C TYR A 37 2.73 -2.63 8.53
N VAL A 38 2.37 -1.63 7.72
CA VAL A 38 1.52 -1.88 6.53
C VAL A 38 2.20 -2.85 5.55
N PHE A 39 3.53 -2.93 5.56
CA PHE A 39 4.25 -3.86 4.71
C PHE A 39 4.14 -5.29 5.20
N ASP A 40 4.04 -5.52 6.51
CA ASP A 40 3.78 -6.84 7.07
C ASP A 40 2.38 -7.32 6.68
N GLU A 41 1.39 -6.43 6.79
CA GLU A 41 0.02 -6.73 6.36
C GLU A 41 -0.04 -7.03 4.87
N TRP A 42 0.64 -6.24 4.07
CA TRP A 42 0.73 -6.46 2.62
C TRP A 42 1.32 -7.84 2.31
N SER A 43 2.42 -8.19 2.97
CA SER A 43 3.07 -9.49 2.78
C SER A 43 2.12 -10.64 3.11
N ALA A 44 1.32 -10.51 4.17
CA ALA A 44 0.33 -11.51 4.54
C ALA A 44 -0.72 -11.69 3.43
N TYR A 45 -1.23 -10.60 2.86
CA TYR A 45 -2.19 -10.67 1.75
C TYR A 45 -1.58 -11.28 0.49
N ILE A 46 -0.34 -10.94 0.16
CA ILE A 46 0.34 -11.52 -0.99
C ILE A 46 0.53 -13.02 -0.80
N ASN A 47 0.98 -13.44 0.38
CA ASN A 47 1.19 -14.86 0.68
C ASN A 47 -0.12 -15.64 0.61
N GLY A 48 -1.22 -15.08 1.13
CA GLY A 48 -2.55 -15.67 1.04
C GLY A 48 -3.02 -15.78 -0.41
N SER A 49 -2.78 -14.76 -1.21
CA SER A 49 -3.12 -14.74 -2.64
C SER A 49 -2.35 -15.81 -3.42
N GLN A 50 -1.05 -15.90 -3.16
CA GLN A 50 -0.21 -16.92 -3.79
C GLN A 50 -0.68 -18.32 -3.45
N ALA A 51 -0.94 -18.59 -2.16
CA ALA A 51 -1.42 -19.88 -1.69
C ALA A 51 -2.75 -20.24 -2.35
N ALA A 52 -3.67 -19.28 -2.46
CA ALA A 52 -4.97 -19.52 -3.09
C ALA A 52 -4.82 -19.92 -4.56
N VAL A 53 -3.94 -19.24 -5.31
CA VAL A 53 -3.68 -19.59 -6.71
C VAL A 53 -3.06 -20.98 -6.82
N GLU A 54 -2.06 -21.27 -6.01
CA GLU A 54 -1.37 -22.57 -6.04
C GLU A 54 -2.27 -23.73 -5.64
N LEU A 55 -3.17 -23.51 -4.68
CA LEU A 55 -4.11 -24.52 -4.20
C LEU A 55 -5.43 -24.51 -4.99
N ARG A 56 -5.59 -23.58 -5.95
CA ARG A 56 -6.82 -23.44 -6.75
C ARG A 56 -8.07 -23.26 -5.90
N VAL A 57 -7.95 -22.53 -4.81
CA VAL A 57 -9.09 -22.19 -3.95
C VAL A 57 -9.48 -20.73 -4.17
N ASP A 58 -10.73 -20.43 -3.80
CA ASP A 58 -11.26 -19.07 -3.93
C ASP A 58 -10.60 -18.15 -2.89
N ASN A 59 -10.31 -16.91 -3.29
CA ASN A 59 -9.63 -15.94 -2.46
C ASN A 59 -10.37 -14.61 -2.52
N HIS A 60 -11.64 -14.61 -2.15
CA HIS A 60 -12.47 -13.40 -2.15
C HIS A 60 -11.88 -12.32 -1.25
N GLY A 61 -11.58 -11.16 -1.82
CA GLY A 61 -11.17 -9.96 -1.10
C GLY A 61 -9.68 -9.85 -0.80
N GLU A 62 -8.91 -10.94 -0.84
CA GLU A 62 -7.48 -10.86 -0.53
C GLU A 62 -6.69 -10.17 -1.64
N PHE A 63 -6.99 -10.49 -2.89
CA PHE A 63 -6.35 -9.83 -4.03
C PHE A 63 -6.67 -8.35 -4.07
N ASP A 64 -7.92 -7.98 -3.85
CA ASP A 64 -8.34 -6.57 -3.84
C ASP A 64 -7.55 -5.78 -2.80
N ARG A 65 -7.41 -6.34 -1.60
CA ARG A 65 -6.66 -5.70 -0.52
C ARG A 65 -5.18 -5.59 -0.84
N ALA A 66 -4.57 -6.63 -1.41
CA ALA A 66 -3.17 -6.59 -1.81
C ALA A 66 -2.91 -5.48 -2.83
N VAL A 67 -3.82 -5.27 -3.78
CA VAL A 67 -3.73 -4.18 -4.76
C VAL A 67 -3.81 -2.81 -4.09
N TRP A 68 -4.69 -2.63 -3.12
CA TRP A 68 -4.77 -1.38 -2.36
C TRP A 68 -3.48 -1.11 -1.58
N PHE A 69 -2.84 -2.15 -1.06
CA PHE A 69 -1.53 -1.99 -0.39
C PHE A 69 -0.42 -1.55 -1.33
N CYS A 70 -0.49 -1.86 -2.63
CA CYS A 70 0.42 -1.26 -3.60
C CYS A 70 0.31 0.27 -3.58
N HIS A 71 -0.90 0.78 -3.50
CA HIS A 71 -1.15 2.22 -3.39
C HIS A 71 -0.64 2.78 -2.06
N TYR A 72 -0.92 2.11 -0.96
CA TYR A 72 -0.46 2.57 0.36
C TYR A 72 1.07 2.60 0.45
N ALA A 73 1.74 1.66 -0.18
CA ALA A 73 3.20 1.65 -0.25
C ALA A 73 3.74 2.91 -0.94
N ASP A 74 3.10 3.35 -2.01
CA ASP A 74 3.46 4.59 -2.68
C ASP A 74 3.27 5.80 -1.75
N CYS A 75 2.17 5.81 -1.00
CA CYS A 75 1.91 6.89 -0.03
C CYS A 75 2.96 6.93 1.07
N VAL A 76 3.37 5.76 1.59
CA VAL A 76 4.42 5.69 2.62
C VAL A 76 5.75 6.18 2.07
N LEU A 77 6.12 5.81 0.84
CA LEU A 77 7.36 6.30 0.22
C LEU A 77 7.37 7.82 0.09
N VAL A 78 6.28 8.42 -0.34
CA VAL A 78 6.18 9.89 -0.44
C VAL A 78 6.30 10.51 0.94
N ALA A 79 5.63 9.95 1.95
CA ALA A 79 5.71 10.44 3.31
C ALA A 79 7.14 10.40 3.85
N ILE A 80 7.89 9.32 3.58
CA ILE A 80 9.29 9.21 3.99
C ILE A 80 10.13 10.29 3.33
N LYS A 81 9.96 10.52 2.03
CA LYS A 81 10.69 11.55 1.31
C LYS A 81 10.47 12.95 1.91
N GLN A 82 9.27 13.22 2.38
CA GLN A 82 8.90 14.53 2.91
C GLN A 82 9.26 14.70 4.39
N HIS A 83 9.09 13.66 5.19
CA HIS A 83 9.20 13.77 6.66
C HIS A 83 10.46 13.13 7.23
N ASP A 84 11.14 12.28 6.48
CA ASP A 84 12.39 11.64 6.88
C ASP A 84 13.31 11.46 5.67
N PRO A 85 13.75 12.59 5.03
CA PRO A 85 14.47 12.54 3.76
C PRO A 85 15.84 11.87 3.84
N HIS A 86 16.38 11.70 5.06
CA HIS A 86 17.68 11.09 5.29
C HIS A 86 17.57 9.65 5.79
N TYR A 87 16.39 9.02 5.64
CA TYR A 87 16.21 7.63 6.02
C TYR A 87 17.22 6.73 5.28
N SER A 88 18.13 6.11 6.04
CA SER A 88 19.28 5.39 5.47
C SER A 88 18.89 4.16 4.66
N ALA A 89 17.77 3.51 5.00
CA ALA A 89 17.30 2.30 4.32
C ALA A 89 16.32 2.61 3.16
N PHE A 90 16.21 3.86 2.73
CA PHE A 90 15.22 4.25 1.71
C PHE A 90 15.36 3.44 0.41
N LYS A 91 16.60 3.26 -0.06
CA LYS A 91 16.86 2.50 -1.31
C LYS A 91 16.46 1.04 -1.17
N ASP A 92 16.72 0.43 -0.02
CA ASP A 92 16.34 -0.95 0.24
C ASP A 92 14.83 -1.08 0.34
N LEU A 93 14.16 -0.12 0.98
CA LEU A 93 12.71 -0.10 1.08
C LEU A 93 12.07 0.06 -0.30
N GLU A 94 12.59 0.95 -1.12
CA GLU A 94 12.11 1.17 -2.49
C GLU A 94 12.22 -0.11 -3.32
N ALA A 95 13.36 -0.80 -3.23
CA ALA A 95 13.57 -2.08 -3.91
C ALA A 95 12.59 -3.17 -3.40
N PHE A 96 12.37 -3.22 -2.10
CA PHE A 96 11.42 -4.14 -1.48
C PHE A 96 9.99 -3.88 -1.99
N ILE A 97 9.57 -2.62 -2.03
CA ILE A 97 8.24 -2.24 -2.52
C ILE A 97 8.08 -2.64 -3.98
N HIS A 98 9.10 -2.42 -4.81
CA HIS A 98 9.05 -2.81 -6.22
C HIS A 98 8.87 -4.32 -6.37
N PHE A 99 9.63 -5.10 -5.60
CA PHE A 99 9.51 -6.56 -5.59
C PHE A 99 8.11 -7.02 -5.16
N GLN A 100 7.56 -6.42 -4.10
CA GLN A 100 6.24 -6.77 -3.60
C GLN A 100 5.12 -6.39 -4.56
N LYS A 101 5.26 -5.28 -5.28
CA LYS A 101 4.31 -4.91 -6.34
C LYS A 101 4.30 -5.93 -7.46
N GLN A 102 5.47 -6.37 -7.89
CA GLN A 102 5.57 -7.39 -8.93
C GLN A 102 4.90 -8.69 -8.49
N ARG A 103 5.09 -9.13 -7.25
CA ARG A 103 4.42 -10.30 -6.71
C ARG A 103 2.90 -10.12 -6.67
N THR A 104 2.44 -8.99 -6.15
CA THR A 104 1.00 -8.68 -6.08
C THR A 104 0.37 -8.76 -7.46
N LEU A 105 0.96 -8.10 -8.44
CA LEU A 105 0.40 -8.01 -9.79
C LEU A 105 0.52 -9.34 -10.55
N LYS A 106 1.50 -10.17 -10.20
CA LYS A 106 1.62 -11.51 -10.78
C LYS A 106 0.42 -12.40 -10.45
N TYR A 107 -0.09 -12.32 -9.22
CA TYR A 107 -1.21 -13.14 -8.76
C TYR A 107 -2.57 -12.46 -8.91
N ALA A 108 -2.58 -11.21 -9.35
CA ALA A 108 -3.80 -10.46 -9.58
C ALA A 108 -4.46 -10.82 -10.91
N THR A 109 -5.78 -10.67 -10.97
CA THR A 109 -6.52 -10.80 -12.23
C THR A 109 -6.26 -9.57 -13.12
N PRO A 110 -6.56 -9.65 -14.44
CA PRO A 110 -6.47 -8.47 -15.31
C PRO A 110 -7.31 -7.30 -14.81
N LYS A 111 -8.50 -7.57 -14.23
CA LYS A 111 -9.37 -6.56 -13.64
C LYS A 111 -8.67 -5.85 -12.48
N GLU A 112 -8.06 -6.61 -11.58
CA GLU A 112 -7.36 -6.05 -10.42
C GLU A 112 -6.11 -5.27 -10.81
N ARG A 113 -5.35 -5.75 -11.81
CA ARG A 113 -4.22 -5.00 -12.36
C ARG A 113 -4.65 -3.67 -12.96
N ASN A 114 -5.77 -3.67 -13.69
CA ASN A 114 -6.34 -2.45 -14.26
C ASN A 114 -6.80 -1.50 -13.15
N GLU A 115 -7.41 -2.03 -12.10
CA GLU A 115 -7.82 -1.24 -10.93
C GLU A 115 -6.63 -0.51 -10.31
N TYR A 116 -5.50 -1.18 -10.13
CA TYR A 116 -4.31 -0.54 -9.60
C TYR A 116 -3.81 0.59 -10.49
N GLN A 117 -3.80 0.40 -11.81
CA GLN A 117 -3.39 1.46 -12.74
C GLN A 117 -4.29 2.68 -12.64
N LEU A 118 -5.59 2.47 -12.50
CA LEU A 118 -6.56 3.56 -12.31
C LEU A 118 -6.36 4.28 -10.98
N LEU A 119 -6.13 3.54 -9.89
CA LEU A 119 -5.83 4.10 -8.58
C LEU A 119 -4.58 4.97 -8.64
N ARG A 120 -3.53 4.47 -9.25
CA ARG A 120 -2.26 5.18 -9.37
C ARG A 120 -2.42 6.47 -10.19
N ALA A 121 -3.12 6.39 -11.33
CA ALA A 121 -3.35 7.55 -12.17
C ALA A 121 -4.14 8.62 -11.42
N ARG A 122 -5.18 8.22 -10.69
CA ARG A 122 -5.99 9.13 -9.89
C ARG A 122 -5.17 9.78 -8.77
N TRP A 123 -4.34 8.99 -8.10
CA TRP A 123 -3.49 9.49 -7.03
C TRP A 123 -2.45 10.47 -7.54
N LEU A 124 -1.78 10.16 -8.66
CA LEU A 124 -0.77 11.04 -9.26
C LEU A 124 -1.36 12.38 -9.72
N ALA A 125 -2.65 12.39 -10.09
CA ALA A 125 -3.36 13.61 -10.49
C ALA A 125 -3.89 14.41 -9.28
N SER A 126 -3.78 13.88 -8.05
CA SER A 126 -4.36 14.53 -6.88
C SER A 126 -3.50 15.69 -6.38
N PRO A 127 -4.13 16.77 -5.86
CA PRO A 127 -3.38 17.91 -5.30
C PRO A 127 -2.46 17.54 -4.14
N GLN A 128 -2.84 16.56 -3.32
CA GLN A 128 -2.01 16.13 -2.19
C GLN A 128 -0.67 15.59 -2.64
N THR A 129 -0.61 14.86 -3.77
CA THR A 129 0.63 14.33 -4.30
C THR A 129 1.51 15.44 -4.87
N THR A 130 0.93 16.42 -5.56
CA THR A 130 1.68 17.49 -6.20
C THR A 130 2.11 18.59 -5.24
N GLN A 131 1.43 18.75 -4.11
CA GLN A 131 1.73 19.76 -3.08
C GLN A 131 2.86 19.33 -2.14
N HIS A 132 3.28 18.13 -2.20
CA HIS A 132 4.26 17.54 -1.32
C HIS A 132 5.49 17.04 -2.09
#